data_b76fd163c8bc1537f76aa473e9a63743
#
_entry.id   b76fd163c8bc1537f76aa473e9a63743
#
_cell.length_a   1.000
_cell.length_b   1.000
_cell.length_c   1.000
_cell.angle_alpha   90.00
_cell.angle_beta   90.00
_cell.angle_gamma   90.00
#
_symmetry.space_group_name_H-M   'P 1'
#
loop_
_entity.id
_entity.type
_entity.pdbx_description
1 polymer ?
#
loop_
_entity_poly.entity_id
_entity_poly.type
_entity_poly.pdbx_seq_one_letter_code
_entity_poly.pdbx_strand_id
1 'polypeptide(L)'
;MAAPSSSGARPTRRAFLAALAAGGVGLSAAAYARYAEPTWFELAEVPLDRALFPAPSGLRILHLSDLHLGPHVSLGHIEQAVELGLAQRPDLVALTGDYITGRLREAAAYAAVLRRLSAAAPTFACLGNHDAIVADGPIGEVARTAAVMGLLRAAQVDVLVNETREVAVRGGRLKVSGLGDLWTKQNHPARCLTPRRGPGREPLAHLLLNHNPDARIATMPYHWDLMLCGHTHGGQVGVPGLAEWLAPVSDTSHLEGLREREGRLIHITRGVGNLYGVRFWCRPQVSLLVVG
;
A
#
# COMPACT_ATOMS: atom_id res chain seq x y z
N MET A 1 11.47 24.65 -61.98
CA MET A 1 11.72 24.13 -60.61
C MET A 1 10.97 22.83 -60.49
N ALA A 2 11.65 21.70 -60.51
CA ALA A 2 11.05 20.35 -60.36
C ALA A 2 11.04 19.97 -58.86
N ALA A 3 9.85 19.54 -58.36
CA ALA A 3 9.68 19.08 -57.01
C ALA A 3 10.40 17.72 -56.81
N PRO A 4 11.06 17.46 -55.66
CA PRO A 4 11.70 16.18 -55.40
C PRO A 4 10.59 15.13 -55.15
N SER A 5 10.60 14.05 -55.91
CA SER A 5 9.80 12.86 -55.73
C SER A 5 10.33 12.08 -54.50
N SER A 6 9.59 12.09 -53.40
CA SER A 6 9.89 11.19 -52.28
C SER A 6 9.51 9.77 -52.65
N SER A 7 10.43 8.96 -53.08
CA SER A 7 10.27 7.52 -53.20
C SER A 7 10.34 6.89 -51.78
N GLY A 8 9.18 6.77 -51.13
CA GLY A 8 9.06 6.01 -49.92
C GLY A 8 9.45 4.52 -50.17
N ALA A 9 10.59 4.09 -49.66
CA ALA A 9 11.05 2.71 -49.77
C ALA A 9 10.00 1.78 -49.14
N ARG A 10 9.45 0.84 -49.92
CA ARG A 10 8.53 -0.18 -49.42
C ARG A 10 9.26 -1.09 -48.43
N PRO A 11 8.69 -1.38 -47.24
CA PRO A 11 9.32 -2.25 -46.28
C PRO A 11 9.56 -3.65 -46.91
N THR A 12 10.71 -4.27 -46.62
CA THR A 12 10.97 -5.63 -47.04
C THR A 12 10.05 -6.61 -46.32
N ARG A 13 9.77 -7.79 -46.92
CA ARG A 13 8.96 -8.84 -46.29
C ARG A 13 9.46 -9.20 -44.88
N ARG A 14 10.78 -9.21 -44.65
CA ARG A 14 11.42 -9.45 -43.36
C ARG A 14 11.08 -8.32 -42.36
N ALA A 15 11.16 -7.05 -42.76
CA ALA A 15 10.82 -5.91 -41.95
C ALA A 15 9.31 -5.90 -41.59
N PHE A 16 8.45 -6.26 -42.55
CA PHE A 16 7.00 -6.41 -42.28
C PHE A 16 6.69 -7.54 -41.28
N LEU A 17 7.29 -8.72 -41.46
CA LEU A 17 7.11 -9.83 -40.54
C LEU A 17 7.68 -9.54 -39.14
N ALA A 18 8.84 -8.87 -39.05
CA ALA A 18 9.38 -8.40 -37.76
C ALA A 18 8.47 -7.39 -37.09
N ALA A 19 7.88 -6.45 -37.82
CA ALA A 19 6.92 -5.49 -37.26
C ALA A 19 5.63 -6.17 -36.78
N LEU A 20 5.11 -7.18 -37.50
CA LEU A 20 3.97 -7.98 -37.06
C LEU A 20 4.28 -8.78 -35.79
N ALA A 21 5.46 -9.42 -35.73
CA ALA A 21 5.89 -10.15 -34.53
C ALA A 21 6.05 -9.21 -33.32
N ALA A 22 6.71 -8.07 -33.51
CA ALA A 22 6.88 -7.05 -32.47
C ALA A 22 5.51 -6.46 -32.01
N GLY A 23 4.60 -6.21 -32.95
CA GLY A 23 3.23 -5.78 -32.64
C GLY A 23 2.45 -6.84 -31.87
N GLY A 24 2.57 -8.11 -32.25
CA GLY A 24 1.95 -9.24 -31.54
C GLY A 24 2.46 -9.40 -30.10
N VAL A 25 3.77 -9.28 -29.90
CA VAL A 25 4.37 -9.32 -28.57
C VAL A 25 3.91 -8.12 -27.73
N GLY A 26 3.89 -6.91 -28.30
CA GLY A 26 3.42 -5.71 -27.62
C GLY A 26 1.95 -5.81 -27.19
N LEU A 27 1.06 -6.30 -28.06
CA LEU A 27 -0.35 -6.51 -27.75
C LEU A 27 -0.53 -7.58 -26.65
N SER A 28 0.24 -8.66 -26.69
CA SER A 28 0.20 -9.70 -25.67
C SER A 28 0.67 -9.20 -24.31
N ALA A 29 1.74 -8.40 -24.27
CA ALA A 29 2.24 -7.76 -23.05
C ALA A 29 1.22 -6.77 -22.48
N ALA A 30 0.59 -5.96 -23.33
CA ALA A 30 -0.46 -5.02 -22.93
C ALA A 30 -1.69 -5.75 -22.36
N ALA A 31 -2.13 -6.84 -23.01
CA ALA A 31 -3.23 -7.67 -22.54
C ALA A 31 -2.90 -8.33 -21.18
N TYR A 32 -1.69 -8.86 -21.05
CA TYR A 32 -1.20 -9.42 -19.78
C TYR A 32 -1.21 -8.36 -18.67
N ALA A 33 -0.62 -7.18 -18.91
CA ALA A 33 -0.57 -6.09 -17.95
C ALA A 33 -1.96 -5.57 -17.54
N ARG A 34 -2.94 -5.65 -18.45
CA ARG A 34 -4.30 -5.15 -18.24
C ARG A 34 -5.23 -6.18 -17.59
N TYR A 35 -5.12 -7.46 -17.93
CA TYR A 35 -6.14 -8.45 -17.59
C TYR A 35 -5.63 -9.60 -16.73
N ALA A 36 -4.35 -9.96 -16.80
CA ALA A 36 -3.81 -11.09 -16.06
C ALA A 36 -3.11 -10.64 -14.77
N GLU A 37 -2.07 -9.83 -14.87
CA GLU A 37 -1.26 -9.49 -13.72
C GLU A 37 -2.01 -8.72 -12.62
N PRO A 38 -2.93 -7.76 -12.92
CA PRO A 38 -3.67 -7.06 -11.89
C PRO A 38 -4.55 -7.94 -10.99
N THR A 39 -4.85 -9.17 -11.43
CA THR A 39 -5.67 -10.14 -10.67
C THR A 39 -4.86 -11.28 -10.08
N TRP A 40 -3.57 -11.32 -10.33
CA TRP A 40 -2.68 -12.38 -9.89
C TRP A 40 -1.95 -12.00 -8.60
N PHE A 41 -2.57 -12.22 -7.46
CA PHE A 41 -2.02 -11.90 -6.15
C PHE A 41 -0.70 -12.61 -5.85
N GLU A 42 0.18 -11.90 -5.15
CA GLU A 42 1.34 -12.45 -4.49
C GLU A 42 1.15 -12.38 -2.97
N LEU A 43 1.29 -13.51 -2.31
CA LEU A 43 1.46 -13.55 -0.86
C LEU A 43 2.95 -13.41 -0.56
N ALA A 44 3.33 -12.25 -0.03
CA ALA A 44 4.71 -11.97 0.38
C ALA A 44 4.88 -12.25 1.87
N GLU A 45 5.63 -13.30 2.22
CA GLU A 45 6.02 -13.56 3.60
C GLU A 45 7.33 -12.82 3.90
N VAL A 46 7.30 -11.95 4.92
CA VAL A 46 8.39 -11.02 5.26
C VAL A 46 8.89 -11.33 6.67
N PRO A 47 10.07 -11.93 6.83
CA PRO A 47 10.65 -12.17 8.15
C PRO A 47 11.09 -10.86 8.79
N LEU A 48 10.71 -10.67 10.06
CA LEU A 48 11.13 -9.53 10.87
C LEU A 48 12.20 -9.98 11.88
N ASP A 49 13.33 -9.27 11.88
CA ASP A 49 14.36 -9.45 12.90
C ASP A 49 13.87 -8.91 14.24
N ARG A 50 13.74 -9.80 15.22
CA ARG A 50 13.35 -9.46 16.59
C ARG A 50 14.36 -8.54 17.27
N ALA A 51 15.59 -8.51 16.81
CA ALA A 51 16.57 -7.55 17.29
C ALA A 51 16.23 -6.11 16.89
N LEU A 52 15.49 -5.89 15.82
CA LEU A 52 15.05 -4.58 15.34
C LEU A 52 13.59 -4.27 15.69
N PHE A 53 12.72 -5.29 15.72
CA PHE A 53 11.33 -5.17 16.14
C PHE A 53 11.05 -6.14 17.29
N PRO A 54 11.21 -5.73 18.56
CA PRO A 54 11.18 -6.61 19.75
C PRO A 54 9.77 -7.00 20.17
N ALA A 55 8.94 -7.40 19.22
CA ALA A 55 7.61 -7.92 19.45
C ALA A 55 7.64 -9.42 19.83
N PRO A 56 6.51 -10.01 20.29
CA PRO A 56 6.44 -11.43 20.61
C PRO A 56 6.87 -12.32 19.44
N SER A 57 7.69 -13.34 19.72
CA SER A 57 8.13 -14.30 18.69
C SER A 57 6.95 -15.01 18.04
N GLY A 58 7.03 -15.22 16.73
CA GLY A 58 5.98 -15.79 15.91
C GLY A 58 4.77 -14.89 15.69
N LEU A 59 4.81 -13.62 16.09
CA LEU A 59 3.75 -12.65 15.79
C LEU A 59 3.58 -12.52 14.27
N ARG A 60 2.35 -12.68 13.80
CA ARG A 60 1.95 -12.62 12.39
C ARG A 60 1.14 -11.35 12.14
N ILE A 61 1.71 -10.41 11.40
CA ILE A 61 1.06 -9.14 11.04
C ILE A 61 0.64 -9.21 9.58
N LEU A 62 -0.66 -9.21 9.31
CA LEU A 62 -1.19 -9.05 7.97
C LEU A 62 -1.19 -7.57 7.61
N HIS A 63 -0.50 -7.20 6.55
CA HIS A 63 -0.45 -5.83 6.04
C HIS A 63 -1.13 -5.75 4.67
N LEU A 64 -2.20 -4.97 4.58
CA LEU A 64 -2.92 -4.63 3.37
C LEU A 64 -2.92 -3.12 3.20
N SER A 65 -2.79 -2.64 1.97
CA SER A 65 -2.81 -1.23 1.62
C SER A 65 -3.35 -1.03 0.21
N ASP A 66 -3.73 0.19 -0.10
CA ASP A 66 -4.07 0.61 -1.46
C ASP A 66 -5.15 -0.30 -2.06
N LEU A 67 -6.27 -0.46 -1.34
CA LEU A 67 -7.38 -1.33 -1.76
C LEU A 67 -8.10 -0.75 -2.99
N HIS A 68 -8.20 0.58 -3.07
CA HIS A 68 -8.68 1.34 -4.24
C HIS A 68 -10.00 0.85 -4.83
N LEU A 69 -11.00 0.47 -3.99
CA LEU A 69 -12.34 0.16 -4.53
C LEU A 69 -12.78 1.27 -5.48
N GLY A 70 -13.02 0.92 -6.74
CA GLY A 70 -13.31 1.94 -7.75
C GLY A 70 -13.43 1.36 -9.17
N PRO A 71 -13.15 2.18 -10.20
CA PRO A 71 -13.36 1.79 -11.59
C PRO A 71 -12.52 0.58 -12.06
N HIS A 72 -11.35 0.39 -11.46
CA HIS A 72 -10.39 -0.65 -11.87
C HIS A 72 -10.27 -1.79 -10.87
N VAL A 73 -10.83 -1.64 -9.68
CA VAL A 73 -10.77 -2.64 -8.60
C VAL A 73 -12.18 -2.92 -8.11
N SER A 74 -12.64 -4.14 -8.29
CA SER A 74 -13.96 -4.59 -7.80
C SER A 74 -13.90 -4.98 -6.33
N LEU A 75 -15.06 -5.02 -5.68
CA LEU A 75 -15.17 -5.52 -4.31
C LEU A 75 -14.73 -6.99 -4.21
N GLY A 76 -15.07 -7.82 -5.21
CA GLY A 76 -14.62 -9.22 -5.26
C GLY A 76 -13.11 -9.40 -5.34
N HIS A 77 -12.38 -8.45 -5.95
CA HIS A 77 -10.92 -8.44 -5.93
C HIS A 77 -10.37 -8.19 -4.52
N ILE A 78 -10.95 -7.22 -3.80
CA ILE A 78 -10.59 -6.94 -2.40
C ILE A 78 -10.93 -8.12 -1.50
N GLU A 79 -12.08 -8.75 -1.72
CA GLU A 79 -12.50 -9.94 -0.98
C GLU A 79 -11.51 -11.09 -1.12
N GLN A 80 -11.01 -11.35 -2.33
CA GLN A 80 -9.96 -12.36 -2.57
C GLN A 80 -8.67 -12.04 -1.79
N ALA A 81 -8.24 -10.78 -1.76
CA ALA A 81 -7.07 -10.37 -0.98
C ALA A 81 -7.28 -10.58 0.53
N VAL A 82 -8.47 -10.24 1.04
CA VAL A 82 -8.86 -10.46 2.44
C VAL A 82 -8.87 -11.97 2.76
N GLU A 83 -9.42 -12.80 1.90
CA GLU A 83 -9.42 -14.27 2.07
C GLU A 83 -8.01 -14.84 2.10
N LEU A 84 -7.17 -14.44 1.14
CA LEU A 84 -5.77 -14.86 1.08
C LEU A 84 -5.01 -14.48 2.36
N GLY A 85 -5.24 -13.26 2.86
CA GLY A 85 -4.64 -12.77 4.11
C GLY A 85 -5.15 -13.51 5.34
N LEU A 86 -6.46 -13.73 5.48
CA LEU A 86 -7.07 -14.43 6.60
C LEU A 86 -6.66 -15.91 6.67
N ALA A 87 -6.44 -16.54 5.52
CA ALA A 87 -5.92 -17.92 5.45
C ALA A 87 -4.55 -18.04 6.14
N GLN A 88 -3.81 -16.93 6.31
CA GLN A 88 -2.54 -16.88 7.01
C GLN A 88 -2.68 -16.82 8.55
N ARG A 89 -3.90 -16.76 9.08
CA ARG A 89 -4.18 -16.70 10.53
C ARG A 89 -3.38 -15.59 11.23
N PRO A 90 -3.55 -14.32 10.84
CA PRO A 90 -2.83 -13.21 11.45
C PRO A 90 -3.22 -13.01 12.91
N ASP A 91 -2.27 -12.53 13.72
CA ASP A 91 -2.50 -12.11 15.10
C ASP A 91 -2.86 -10.62 15.19
N LEU A 92 -2.51 -9.85 14.16
CA LEU A 92 -2.81 -8.42 14.01
C LEU A 92 -2.96 -8.09 12.53
N VAL A 93 -3.88 -7.17 12.20
CA VAL A 93 -4.06 -6.65 10.85
C VAL A 93 -3.75 -5.15 10.83
N ALA A 94 -2.95 -4.74 9.86
CA ALA A 94 -2.59 -3.36 9.59
C ALA A 94 -3.09 -2.94 8.19
N LEU A 95 -3.88 -1.88 8.13
CA LEU A 95 -4.40 -1.29 6.91
C LEU A 95 -3.80 0.10 6.73
N THR A 96 -3.04 0.33 5.65
CA THR A 96 -2.28 1.57 5.50
C THR A 96 -2.80 2.51 4.42
N GLY A 97 -4.14 2.63 4.33
CA GLY A 97 -4.80 3.68 3.56
C GLY A 97 -5.15 3.33 2.12
N ASP A 98 -5.71 4.32 1.44
CA ASP A 98 -6.20 4.28 0.07
C ASP A 98 -7.25 3.18 -0.14
N TYR A 99 -8.36 3.29 0.61
CA TYR A 99 -9.47 2.33 0.56
C TYR A 99 -10.30 2.45 -0.71
N ILE A 100 -10.38 3.66 -1.28
CA ILE A 100 -11.23 3.95 -2.44
C ILE A 100 -10.51 4.76 -3.51
N THR A 101 -10.98 4.63 -4.75
CA THR A 101 -10.68 5.58 -5.84
C THR A 101 -11.97 6.25 -6.27
N GLY A 102 -12.04 7.58 -6.08
CA GLY A 102 -13.24 8.34 -6.38
C GLY A 102 -14.30 8.27 -5.26
N ARG A 103 -15.53 7.95 -5.59
CA ARG A 103 -16.63 7.89 -4.61
C ARG A 103 -16.76 6.51 -3.99
N LEU A 104 -17.05 6.46 -2.69
CA LEU A 104 -17.37 5.20 -2.01
C LEU A 104 -18.66 4.60 -2.61
N ARG A 105 -18.54 3.39 -3.11
CA ARG A 105 -19.64 2.58 -3.62
C ARG A 105 -19.79 1.34 -2.76
N GLU A 106 -20.96 0.72 -2.77
CA GLU A 106 -21.22 -0.56 -2.09
C GLU A 106 -20.80 -0.55 -0.61
N ALA A 107 -20.96 0.59 0.08
CA ALA A 107 -20.40 0.81 1.42
C ALA A 107 -20.72 -0.29 2.42
N ALA A 108 -21.97 -0.80 2.42
CA ALA A 108 -22.38 -1.86 3.35
C ALA A 108 -21.69 -3.20 3.04
N ALA A 109 -21.61 -3.59 1.76
CA ALA A 109 -20.92 -4.81 1.33
C ALA A 109 -19.41 -4.70 1.58
N TYR A 110 -18.80 -3.55 1.29
CA TYR A 110 -17.40 -3.31 1.55
C TYR A 110 -17.07 -3.34 3.06
N ALA A 111 -17.92 -2.73 3.89
CA ALA A 111 -17.77 -2.82 5.35
C ALA A 111 -17.87 -4.29 5.83
N ALA A 112 -18.75 -5.11 5.23
CA ALA A 112 -18.87 -6.52 5.57
C ALA A 112 -17.60 -7.31 5.21
N VAL A 113 -16.97 -7.02 4.07
CA VAL A 113 -15.68 -7.63 3.67
C VAL A 113 -14.58 -7.26 4.66
N LEU A 114 -14.42 -5.96 4.98
CA LEU A 114 -13.38 -5.50 5.93
C LEU A 114 -13.65 -6.00 7.36
N ARG A 115 -14.91 -6.16 7.75
CA ARG A 115 -15.29 -6.69 9.05
C ARG A 115 -14.79 -8.11 9.29
N ARG A 116 -14.54 -8.88 8.26
CA ARG A 116 -13.94 -10.22 8.39
C ARG A 116 -12.52 -10.14 8.98
N LEU A 117 -11.78 -9.05 8.69
CA LEU A 117 -10.45 -8.81 9.27
C LEU A 117 -10.55 -8.53 10.76
N SER A 118 -11.39 -7.57 11.16
CA SER A 118 -11.55 -7.17 12.57
C SER A 118 -12.21 -8.26 13.43
N ALA A 119 -13.00 -9.14 12.82
CA ALA A 119 -13.55 -10.32 13.50
C ALA A 119 -12.48 -11.40 13.75
N ALA A 120 -11.43 -11.45 12.96
CA ALA A 120 -10.37 -12.45 13.06
C ALA A 120 -9.22 -12.01 13.99
N ALA A 121 -8.85 -10.73 13.97
CA ALA A 121 -7.74 -10.18 14.76
C ALA A 121 -7.90 -8.68 15.02
N PRO A 122 -7.26 -8.11 16.06
CA PRO A 122 -7.16 -6.66 16.23
C PRO A 122 -6.70 -6.00 14.93
N THR A 123 -7.51 -5.08 14.42
CA THR A 123 -7.31 -4.44 13.12
C THR A 123 -7.19 -2.94 13.28
N PHE A 124 -6.06 -2.40 12.86
CA PHE A 124 -5.74 -0.98 12.92
C PHE A 124 -5.58 -0.41 11.51
N ALA A 125 -5.99 0.85 11.35
CA ALA A 125 -5.93 1.54 10.06
C ALA A 125 -5.38 2.96 10.19
N CYS A 126 -4.67 3.44 9.17
CA CYS A 126 -4.48 4.86 8.89
C CYS A 126 -5.16 5.23 7.57
N LEU A 127 -5.25 6.51 7.27
CA LEU A 127 -5.82 7.00 6.01
C LEU A 127 -4.71 7.27 4.98
N GLY A 128 -5.05 7.10 3.70
CA GLY A 128 -4.22 7.50 2.57
C GLY A 128 -4.73 8.77 1.89
N ASN A 129 -4.00 9.22 0.89
CA ASN A 129 -4.33 10.44 0.18
C ASN A 129 -5.63 10.33 -0.64
N HIS A 130 -5.93 9.16 -1.21
CA HIS A 130 -7.19 8.95 -1.93
C HIS A 130 -8.41 8.90 -1.01
N ASP A 131 -8.23 8.72 0.28
CA ASP A 131 -9.31 8.76 1.28
C ASP A 131 -9.69 10.19 1.67
N ALA A 132 -8.82 11.16 1.41
CA ALA A 132 -8.97 12.55 1.79
C ALA A 132 -8.94 13.53 0.61
N ILE A 133 -8.02 13.37 -0.37
CA ILE A 133 -7.88 14.29 -1.52
C ILE A 133 -9.07 14.17 -2.47
N VAL A 134 -9.67 15.30 -2.80
CA VAL A 134 -10.74 15.40 -3.81
C VAL A 134 -10.42 16.50 -4.81
N ALA A 135 -10.65 16.21 -6.09
CA ALA A 135 -10.59 17.20 -7.15
C ALA A 135 -11.64 18.32 -7.00
N ASP A 136 -12.67 18.09 -6.19
CA ASP A 136 -13.83 18.97 -6.05
C ASP A 136 -13.69 20.01 -4.90
N GLY A 137 -12.47 20.21 -4.38
CA GLY A 137 -12.17 21.20 -3.34
C GLY A 137 -12.45 20.75 -1.89
N PRO A 138 -12.31 21.65 -0.90
CA PRO A 138 -12.30 21.30 0.53
C PRO A 138 -13.58 20.62 1.05
N ILE A 139 -14.73 20.96 0.52
CA ILE A 139 -16.03 20.37 0.95
C ILE A 139 -16.09 18.90 0.52
N GLY A 140 -15.63 18.59 -0.68
CA GLY A 140 -15.57 17.22 -1.18
C GLY A 140 -14.56 16.36 -0.39
N GLU A 141 -13.43 16.92 0.02
CA GLU A 141 -12.42 16.26 0.87
C GLU A 141 -13.04 15.82 2.21
N VAL A 142 -13.70 16.72 2.92
CA VAL A 142 -14.35 16.41 4.22
C VAL A 142 -15.40 15.31 4.06
N ALA A 143 -16.22 15.37 3.02
CA ALA A 143 -17.27 14.39 2.77
C ALA A 143 -16.68 12.99 2.47
N ARG A 144 -15.59 12.91 1.73
CA ARG A 144 -14.93 11.65 1.40
C ARG A 144 -14.28 11.04 2.63
N THR A 145 -13.49 11.80 3.38
CA THR A 145 -12.88 11.35 4.64
C THR A 145 -13.95 10.84 5.61
N ALA A 146 -15.06 11.55 5.76
CA ALA A 146 -16.17 11.13 6.61
C ALA A 146 -16.80 9.81 6.13
N ALA A 147 -16.94 9.61 4.82
CA ALA A 147 -17.47 8.37 4.23
C ALA A 147 -16.54 7.18 4.50
N VAL A 148 -15.22 7.35 4.30
CA VAL A 148 -14.21 6.30 4.57
C VAL A 148 -14.15 6.00 6.06
N MET A 149 -14.15 7.02 6.93
CA MET A 149 -14.22 6.82 8.38
C MET A 149 -15.49 6.07 8.80
N GLY A 150 -16.63 6.38 8.18
CA GLY A 150 -17.89 5.65 8.38
C GLY A 150 -17.81 4.19 7.96
N LEU A 151 -17.19 3.90 6.80
CA LEU A 151 -16.93 2.56 6.31
C LEU A 151 -16.09 1.74 7.31
N LEU A 152 -14.95 2.29 7.74
CA LEU A 152 -14.02 1.61 8.65
C LEU A 152 -14.63 1.38 10.03
N ARG A 153 -15.41 2.33 10.56
CA ARG A 153 -16.16 2.16 11.80
C ARG A 153 -17.22 1.06 11.68
N ALA A 154 -17.96 1.02 10.57
CA ALA A 154 -18.93 -0.04 10.30
C ALA A 154 -18.27 -1.41 10.21
N ALA A 155 -17.02 -1.47 9.74
CA ALA A 155 -16.18 -2.66 9.73
C ALA A 155 -15.53 -2.97 11.08
N GLN A 156 -15.74 -2.19 12.13
CA GLN A 156 -15.11 -2.33 13.46
C GLN A 156 -13.57 -2.28 13.42
N VAL A 157 -13.02 -1.48 12.51
CA VAL A 157 -11.58 -1.21 12.40
C VAL A 157 -11.23 -0.01 13.28
N ASP A 158 -10.16 -0.11 14.07
CA ASP A 158 -9.66 1.02 14.89
C ASP A 158 -8.81 1.94 14.00
N VAL A 159 -9.37 3.10 13.66
CA VAL A 159 -8.71 4.07 12.77
C VAL A 159 -7.89 5.05 13.59
N LEU A 160 -6.60 5.09 13.33
CA LEU A 160 -5.64 5.93 14.03
C LEU A 160 -5.25 7.13 13.14
N VAL A 161 -5.60 8.32 13.58
CA VAL A 161 -5.20 9.58 12.92
C VAL A 161 -4.43 10.43 13.91
N ASN A 162 -3.11 10.28 13.93
CA ASN A 162 -2.21 10.85 14.93
C ASN A 162 -2.54 10.37 16.35
N GLU A 163 -2.83 9.09 16.47
CA GLU A 163 -3.21 8.42 17.70
C GLU A 163 -2.38 7.14 17.92
N THR A 164 -2.30 6.72 19.18
CA THR A 164 -1.62 5.49 19.59
C THR A 164 -2.57 4.61 20.41
N ARG A 165 -2.47 3.31 20.21
CA ARG A 165 -3.09 2.26 21.03
C ARG A 165 -2.05 1.30 21.54
N GLU A 166 -2.31 0.71 22.68
CA GLU A 166 -1.60 -0.49 23.12
C GLU A 166 -2.51 -1.70 22.91
N VAL A 167 -1.95 -2.75 22.36
CA VAL A 167 -2.69 -3.97 22.06
C VAL A 167 -1.98 -5.19 22.65
N ALA A 168 -2.76 -6.08 23.25
CA ALA A 168 -2.27 -7.39 23.69
C ALA A 168 -2.34 -8.37 22.53
N VAL A 169 -1.21 -9.00 22.19
CA VAL A 169 -1.09 -10.00 21.13
C VAL A 169 -0.11 -11.09 21.56
N ARG A 170 -0.45 -12.36 21.30
CA ARG A 170 0.42 -13.53 21.57
C ARG A 170 1.07 -13.53 22.95
N GLY A 171 0.33 -13.16 23.99
CA GLY A 171 0.84 -13.12 25.37
C GLY A 171 1.80 -11.98 25.70
N GLY A 172 2.03 -11.06 24.75
CA GLY A 172 2.76 -9.82 24.95
C GLY A 172 1.91 -8.59 24.63
N ARG A 173 2.55 -7.44 24.55
CA ARG A 173 1.92 -6.16 24.21
C ARG A 173 2.81 -5.41 23.22
N LEU A 174 2.21 -4.60 22.37
CA LEU A 174 2.91 -3.64 21.51
C LEU A 174 2.12 -2.33 21.41
N LYS A 175 2.79 -1.26 21.04
CA LYS A 175 2.17 0.00 20.64
C LYS A 175 1.90 -0.02 19.16
N VAL A 176 0.73 0.47 18.76
CA VAL A 176 0.39 0.75 17.37
C VAL A 176 0.01 2.22 17.26
N SER A 177 0.74 2.96 16.46
CA SER A 177 0.41 4.35 16.12
C SER A 177 0.00 4.45 14.67
N GLY A 178 -0.93 5.34 14.36
CA GLY A 178 -1.28 5.71 12.99
C GLY A 178 -1.17 7.21 12.80
N LEU A 179 -0.62 7.62 11.67
CA LEU A 179 -0.51 9.03 11.29
C LEU A 179 -1.59 9.40 10.28
N GLY A 180 -1.95 10.68 10.25
CA GLY A 180 -2.73 11.26 9.18
C GLY A 180 -1.92 11.30 7.88
N ASP A 181 -2.59 11.48 6.74
CA ASP A 181 -1.92 11.49 5.45
C ASP A 181 -0.97 12.70 5.28
N LEU A 182 0.16 12.43 4.62
CA LEU A 182 1.22 13.41 4.39
C LEU A 182 0.81 14.49 3.39
N TRP A 183 0.18 14.11 2.28
CA TRP A 183 -0.17 15.04 1.20
C TRP A 183 -1.29 16.00 1.57
N THR A 184 -2.21 15.56 2.44
CA THR A 184 -3.26 16.43 3.00
C THR A 184 -2.78 17.25 4.20
N LYS A 185 -1.48 17.16 4.53
CA LYS A 185 -0.86 17.87 5.67
C LYS A 185 -1.47 17.52 7.03
N GLN A 186 -2.05 16.34 7.15
CA GLN A 186 -2.62 15.84 8.41
C GLN A 186 -1.62 14.99 9.21
N ASN A 187 -0.40 14.84 8.73
CA ASN A 187 0.66 14.07 9.38
C ASN A 187 1.29 14.87 10.52
N HIS A 188 0.93 14.52 11.78
CA HIS A 188 1.38 15.21 12.99
C HIS A 188 2.02 14.26 14.00
N PRO A 189 3.26 13.77 13.78
CA PRO A 189 3.91 12.77 14.63
C PRO A 189 3.98 13.16 16.12
N ALA A 190 4.20 14.44 16.40
CA ALA A 190 4.29 14.97 17.76
C ALA A 190 3.02 14.73 18.62
N ARG A 191 1.87 14.44 18.02
CA ARG A 191 0.63 14.20 18.74
C ARG A 191 0.52 12.78 19.31
N CYS A 192 1.25 11.83 18.74
CA CYS A 192 1.09 10.41 19.10
C CYS A 192 2.42 9.67 19.32
N LEU A 193 3.54 10.21 18.85
CA LEU A 193 4.84 9.57 19.01
C LEU A 193 5.65 10.27 20.12
N THR A 194 6.37 9.46 20.91
CA THR A 194 7.31 10.00 21.89
C THR A 194 8.63 10.42 21.24
N PRO A 195 9.24 11.56 21.64
CA PRO A 195 10.55 11.92 21.17
C PRO A 195 11.59 10.84 21.48
N ARG A 196 12.50 10.59 20.53
CA ARG A 196 13.59 9.63 20.70
C ARG A 196 14.60 10.18 21.72
N ARG A 197 14.72 9.51 22.86
CA ARG A 197 15.65 9.89 23.92
C ARG A 197 16.88 8.96 23.90
N GLY A 198 17.92 9.33 23.15
CA GLY A 198 19.18 8.58 23.13
C GLY A 198 19.06 7.13 22.59
N PRO A 199 20.05 6.27 22.87
CA PRO A 199 20.09 4.90 22.35
C PRO A 199 19.23 3.88 23.12
N GLY A 200 18.46 4.30 24.12
CA GLY A 200 17.56 3.43 24.90
C GLY A 200 16.36 2.94 24.07
N ARG A 201 15.94 1.70 24.29
CA ARG A 201 14.70 1.17 23.71
C ARG A 201 13.51 1.44 24.62
N GLU A 202 12.38 1.70 24.00
CA GLU A 202 11.08 1.67 24.69
C GLU A 202 10.78 0.23 25.13
N PRO A 203 10.04 0.06 26.26
CA PRO A 203 9.74 -1.27 26.80
C PRO A 203 8.81 -2.12 25.90
N LEU A 204 8.06 -1.47 25.02
CA LEU A 204 7.15 -2.13 24.08
C LEU A 204 7.59 -1.87 22.64
N ALA A 205 7.55 -2.91 21.81
CA ALA A 205 7.70 -2.76 20.37
C ALA A 205 6.66 -1.77 19.81
N HIS A 206 7.08 -0.90 18.90
CA HIS A 206 6.25 0.17 18.38
C HIS A 206 6.07 0.04 16.86
N LEU A 207 4.87 -0.35 16.46
CA LEU A 207 4.41 -0.41 15.08
C LEU A 207 3.82 0.94 14.69
N LEU A 208 4.31 1.52 13.60
CA LEU A 208 3.82 2.78 13.04
C LEU A 208 3.13 2.54 11.69
N LEU A 209 1.86 2.90 11.59
CA LEU A 209 1.11 2.88 10.34
C LEU A 209 1.16 4.26 9.70
N ASN A 210 1.61 4.30 8.47
CA ASN A 210 1.60 5.52 7.68
C ASN A 210 1.45 5.17 6.20
N HIS A 211 0.63 5.91 5.47
CA HIS A 211 0.39 5.58 4.07
C HIS A 211 1.61 5.90 3.19
N ASN A 212 2.09 7.14 3.21
CA ASN A 212 3.19 7.60 2.35
C ASN A 212 4.55 7.41 3.02
N PRO A 213 5.50 6.64 2.45
CA PRO A 213 6.81 6.39 3.06
C PRO A 213 7.69 7.64 3.23
N ASP A 214 7.46 8.72 2.50
CA ASP A 214 8.17 9.99 2.69
C ASP A 214 7.92 10.62 4.07
N ALA A 215 6.84 10.25 4.77
CA ALA A 215 6.58 10.69 6.13
C ALA A 215 7.66 10.23 7.13
N ARG A 216 8.50 9.24 6.76
CA ARG A 216 9.65 8.83 7.58
C ARG A 216 10.51 10.01 8.00
N ILE A 217 10.69 11.02 7.13
CA ILE A 217 11.50 12.21 7.42
C ILE A 217 10.95 12.95 8.65
N ALA A 218 9.65 13.19 8.69
CA ALA A 218 8.98 13.85 9.80
C ALA A 218 8.95 12.99 11.07
N THR A 219 9.05 11.67 10.95
CA THR A 219 9.01 10.73 12.08
C THR A 219 10.39 10.39 12.66
N MET A 220 11.48 10.77 12.00
CA MET A 220 12.86 10.53 12.46
C MET A 220 13.14 10.97 13.91
N PRO A 221 12.65 12.13 14.39
CA PRO A 221 12.89 12.58 15.77
C PRO A 221 12.17 11.75 16.84
N TYR A 222 11.27 10.85 16.44
CA TYR A 222 10.40 10.09 17.34
C TYR A 222 10.77 8.61 17.40
N HIS A 223 10.31 7.92 18.45
CA HIS A 223 10.52 6.49 18.62
C HIS A 223 9.45 5.68 17.87
N TRP A 224 9.91 4.73 17.09
CA TRP A 224 9.16 3.62 16.47
C TRP A 224 10.18 2.58 15.98
N ASP A 225 9.78 1.31 15.87
CA ASP A 225 10.66 0.21 15.47
C ASP A 225 10.37 -0.30 14.06
N LEU A 226 9.07 -0.40 13.70
CA LEU A 226 8.61 -0.85 12.38
C LEU A 226 7.58 0.14 11.83
N MET A 227 7.81 0.66 10.62
CA MET A 227 6.83 1.46 9.86
C MET A 227 6.26 0.62 8.72
N LEU A 228 4.94 0.61 8.57
CA LEU A 228 4.24 -0.01 7.44
C LEU A 228 3.67 1.08 6.55
N CYS A 229 3.95 0.96 5.23
CA CYS A 229 3.53 1.92 4.20
C CYS A 229 2.97 1.23 2.95
N GLY A 230 2.17 1.98 2.20
CA GLY A 230 1.74 1.69 0.84
C GLY A 230 2.15 2.78 -0.13
N HIS A 231 1.16 3.36 -0.85
CA HIS A 231 1.26 4.56 -1.69
C HIS A 231 2.06 4.41 -2.99
N THR A 232 3.19 3.72 -2.97
CA THR A 232 4.12 3.61 -4.10
C THR A 232 3.60 2.71 -5.21
N HIS A 233 2.74 1.75 -4.87
CA HIS A 233 2.34 0.64 -5.74
C HIS A 233 3.52 -0.15 -6.35
N GLY A 234 4.75 -0.05 -5.78
CA GLY A 234 5.97 -0.56 -6.40
C GLY A 234 6.27 0.10 -7.76
N GLY A 235 5.78 1.34 -7.99
CA GLY A 235 5.78 2.01 -9.29
C GLY A 235 4.76 1.47 -10.29
N GLN A 236 3.98 0.43 -9.94
CA GLN A 236 2.93 -0.23 -10.74
C GLN A 236 3.43 -0.91 -12.04
N VAL A 237 4.60 -0.51 -12.53
CA VAL A 237 5.33 -1.11 -13.66
C VAL A 237 6.75 -1.38 -13.22
N GLY A 238 7.08 -2.66 -12.97
CA GLY A 238 8.37 -3.11 -12.40
C GLY A 238 9.55 -3.05 -13.38
N VAL A 239 9.53 -2.13 -14.35
CA VAL A 239 10.65 -1.89 -15.25
C VAL A 239 11.61 -0.89 -14.60
N PRO A 240 12.88 -1.27 -14.36
CA PRO A 240 13.88 -0.38 -13.76
C PRO A 240 13.96 0.98 -14.47
N GLY A 241 14.04 2.05 -13.71
CA GLY A 241 14.01 3.43 -14.21
C GLY A 241 12.59 3.96 -14.47
N LEU A 242 11.66 3.12 -14.92
CA LEU A 242 10.27 3.51 -15.12
C LEU A 242 9.46 3.44 -13.82
N ALA A 243 9.72 2.42 -13.00
CA ALA A 243 9.08 2.29 -11.68
C ALA A 243 9.38 3.50 -10.80
N GLU A 244 10.65 3.92 -10.75
CA GLU A 244 11.10 5.08 -9.99
C GLU A 244 10.52 6.40 -10.53
N TRP A 245 10.35 6.51 -11.84
CA TRP A 245 9.75 7.69 -12.46
C TRP A 245 8.25 7.80 -12.22
N LEU A 246 7.55 6.65 -12.14
CA LEU A 246 6.10 6.60 -11.91
C LEU A 246 5.71 6.70 -10.44
N ALA A 247 6.61 6.35 -9.52
CA ALA A 247 6.31 6.31 -8.09
C ALA A 247 6.06 7.72 -7.54
N PRO A 248 4.94 7.95 -6.82
CA PRO A 248 4.56 9.26 -6.32
C PRO A 248 5.25 9.60 -4.99
N VAL A 249 6.57 9.40 -4.90
CA VAL A 249 7.38 9.62 -3.70
C VAL A 249 8.66 10.38 -4.03
N SER A 250 9.22 11.08 -3.04
CA SER A 250 10.48 11.80 -3.19
C SER A 250 11.70 10.89 -3.12
N ASP A 251 11.65 9.85 -2.27
CA ASP A 251 12.72 8.85 -2.17
C ASP A 251 12.34 7.59 -2.95
N THR A 252 12.78 7.53 -4.19
CA THR A 252 12.52 6.38 -5.08
C THR A 252 13.51 5.22 -4.89
N SER A 253 14.45 5.32 -3.96
CA SER A 253 15.43 4.26 -3.70
C SER A 253 14.83 3.03 -3.00
N HIS A 254 13.60 3.12 -2.49
CA HIS A 254 12.90 2.05 -1.80
C HIS A 254 11.40 2.14 -2.08
N LEU A 255 10.95 1.43 -3.12
CA LEU A 255 9.55 1.44 -3.56
C LEU A 255 8.74 0.26 -3.01
N GLU A 256 9.39 -0.82 -2.59
CA GLU A 256 8.73 -2.02 -2.07
C GLU A 256 9.64 -2.85 -1.16
N GLY A 257 9.04 -3.74 -0.38
CA GLY A 257 9.73 -4.70 0.48
C GLY A 257 10.14 -4.13 1.83
N LEU A 258 10.94 -4.91 2.56
CA LEU A 258 11.45 -4.55 3.87
C LEU A 258 12.87 -3.99 3.75
N ARG A 259 13.13 -2.87 4.42
CA ARG A 259 14.47 -2.28 4.52
C ARG A 259 14.73 -1.80 5.93
N GLU A 260 15.96 -2.00 6.40
CA GLU A 260 16.46 -1.36 7.60
C GLU A 260 17.02 0.02 7.27
N ARG A 261 16.68 1.00 8.08
CA ARG A 261 17.26 2.36 8.06
C ARG A 261 17.45 2.86 9.50
N GLU A 262 18.69 3.14 9.87
CA GLU A 262 19.05 3.72 11.17
C GLU A 262 18.54 2.91 12.38
N GLY A 263 18.62 1.59 12.29
CA GLY A 263 18.19 0.66 13.33
C GLY A 263 16.68 0.49 13.43
N ARG A 264 15.92 0.82 12.38
CA ARG A 264 14.46 0.69 12.28
C ARG A 264 14.08 0.00 10.99
N LEU A 265 12.94 -0.66 11.00
CA LEU A 265 12.39 -1.37 9.85
C LEU A 265 11.32 -0.53 9.15
N ILE A 266 11.39 -0.46 7.83
CA ILE A 266 10.34 0.12 6.99
C ILE A 266 9.93 -0.94 5.97
N HIS A 267 8.66 -1.30 5.97
CA HIS A 267 8.06 -2.17 4.97
C HIS A 267 7.09 -1.38 4.10
N ILE A 268 7.31 -1.43 2.79
CA ILE A 268 6.44 -0.82 1.79
C ILE A 268 5.82 -1.95 0.97
N THR A 269 4.49 -2.02 0.94
CA THR A 269 3.78 -2.99 0.11
C THR A 269 3.45 -2.41 -1.27
N ARG A 270 3.39 -3.27 -2.30
CA ARG A 270 2.91 -2.88 -3.63
C ARG A 270 1.40 -2.62 -3.69
N GLY A 271 0.69 -2.88 -2.58
CA GLY A 271 -0.75 -2.69 -2.50
C GLY A 271 -1.57 -3.76 -3.21
N VAL A 272 -2.83 -3.84 -2.80
CA VAL A 272 -3.83 -4.80 -3.32
C VAL A 272 -4.45 -4.31 -4.62
N GLY A 273 -4.77 -3.02 -4.68
CA GLY A 273 -5.50 -2.41 -5.78
C GLY A 273 -4.65 -1.92 -6.93
N ASN A 274 -5.24 -1.05 -7.72
CA ASN A 274 -4.67 -0.58 -8.98
C ASN A 274 -5.30 0.75 -9.39
N LEU A 275 -4.50 1.77 -9.65
CA LEU A 275 -4.97 3.12 -10.01
C LEU A 275 -5.37 3.24 -11.49
N TYR A 276 -4.58 2.65 -12.40
CA TYR A 276 -4.71 2.87 -13.84
C TYR A 276 -5.25 1.64 -14.60
N GLY A 277 -5.63 0.59 -13.88
CA GLY A 277 -6.11 -0.66 -14.47
C GLY A 277 -5.01 -1.51 -15.10
N VAL A 278 -3.73 -1.25 -14.83
CA VAL A 278 -2.60 -1.99 -15.36
C VAL A 278 -1.56 -2.28 -14.27
N ARG A 279 -0.97 -3.48 -14.32
CA ARG A 279 0.25 -3.83 -13.57
C ARG A 279 1.14 -4.64 -14.48
N PHE A 280 2.44 -4.39 -14.45
CA PHE A 280 3.41 -5.12 -15.27
C PHE A 280 4.69 -5.37 -14.47
N TRP A 281 5.04 -6.65 -14.25
CA TRP A 281 6.11 -7.09 -13.35
C TRP A 281 5.99 -6.50 -11.93
N CYS A 282 4.76 -6.27 -11.49
CA CYS A 282 4.44 -5.63 -10.22
C CYS A 282 3.08 -6.13 -9.72
N ARG A 283 3.01 -7.41 -9.33
CA ARG A 283 1.76 -8.09 -8.92
C ARG A 283 1.14 -7.44 -7.69
N PRO A 284 -0.20 -7.42 -7.58
CA PRO A 284 -0.89 -7.05 -6.33
C PRO A 284 -0.36 -7.89 -5.18
N GLN A 285 -0.20 -7.25 -4.01
CA GLN A 285 0.48 -7.89 -2.88
C GLN A 285 -0.39 -7.94 -1.63
N VAL A 286 -0.43 -9.12 -1.01
CA VAL A 286 -0.85 -9.35 0.36
C VAL A 286 0.41 -9.68 1.16
N SER A 287 0.74 -8.86 2.17
CA SER A 287 1.99 -9.04 2.93
C SER A 287 1.70 -9.65 4.29
N LEU A 288 2.46 -10.68 4.64
CA LEU A 288 2.47 -11.29 5.95
C LEU A 288 3.85 -11.08 6.59
N LEU A 289 3.93 -10.24 7.61
CA LEU A 289 5.17 -10.03 8.34
C LEU A 289 5.20 -10.97 9.56
N VAL A 290 6.32 -11.67 9.73
CA VAL A 290 6.46 -12.69 10.79
C VAL A 290 7.69 -12.40 11.64
N VAL A 291 7.48 -12.24 12.96
CA VAL A 291 8.58 -11.98 13.91
C VAL A 291 9.30 -13.29 14.23
N GLY A 292 10.61 -13.33 13.99
CA GLY A 292 11.46 -14.47 14.23
C GLY A 292 11.70 -14.80 15.72
#